data_7458c6f070e171bc49f5d8f218b233ac
#
_entry.id   7458c6f070e171bc49f5d8f218b233ac
#
_cell.length_a   1.000
_cell.length_b   1.000
_cell.length_c   1.000
_cell.angle_alpha   90.00
_cell.angle_beta   90.00
_cell.angle_gamma   90.00
#
_symmetry.space_group_name_H-M   'P 1'
#
loop_
_entity.id
_entity.type
_entity.pdbx_description
1 polymer ?
#
loop_
_entity_poly.entity_id
_entity_poly.type
_entity_poly.pdbx_seq_one_letter_code
_entity_poly.pdbx_strand_id
1 'polypeptide(L)'
;MNAPRPHPLSGLYIILDPSVCPTRPLVEVLMTAAEAGASLFQYRNKTASMKEAYTEALALRQAAAKAGVLFIVNDRCDLALAVDADGVHLGQGDLPLDLARKVMGPDKLIGISTHNSDQVREATAGKPDYLGFGPIFKPGSKQEHDPVVGLEGLRAMRRLTS
;
A
#
# COMPACT_ATOMS: atom_id res chain seq x y z
N MET A 1 -14.48 5.94 -20.24
CA MET A 1 -14.03 7.16 -19.53
C MET A 1 -14.15 6.83 -18.04
N ASN A 2 -13.01 6.64 -17.36
CA ASN A 2 -13.02 6.33 -15.93
C ASN A 2 -13.53 7.56 -15.18
N ALA A 3 -14.51 7.36 -14.29
CA ALA A 3 -14.92 8.42 -13.37
C ALA A 3 -13.68 8.88 -12.58
N PRO A 4 -13.52 10.19 -12.30
CA PRO A 4 -12.40 10.66 -11.49
C PRO A 4 -12.45 9.95 -10.15
N ARG A 5 -11.29 9.40 -9.72
CA ARG A 5 -11.17 8.75 -8.41
C ARG A 5 -11.56 9.76 -7.34
N PRO A 6 -12.39 9.39 -6.37
CA PRO A 6 -12.95 10.35 -5.39
C PRO A 6 -11.89 10.96 -4.47
N HIS A 7 -10.67 10.36 -4.40
CA HIS A 7 -9.59 10.84 -3.55
C HIS A 7 -8.25 10.82 -4.31
N PRO A 8 -7.49 11.93 -4.30
CA PRO A 8 -6.12 11.93 -4.80
C PRO A 8 -5.24 11.03 -3.91
N LEU A 9 -4.20 10.41 -4.50
CA LEU A 9 -3.15 9.69 -3.77
C LEU A 9 -2.26 10.72 -3.04
N SER A 10 -2.76 11.28 -1.95
CA SER A 10 -2.09 12.34 -1.19
C SER A 10 -2.39 12.23 0.30
N GLY A 11 -1.57 12.88 1.12
CA GLY A 11 -1.72 12.90 2.56
C GLY A 11 -1.02 11.71 3.24
N LEU A 12 -1.56 11.30 4.37
CA LEU A 12 -0.99 10.22 5.18
C LEU A 12 -1.44 8.86 4.66
N TYR A 13 -0.46 7.98 4.39
CA TYR A 13 -0.68 6.58 4.03
C TYR A 13 -0.45 5.70 5.26
N ILE A 14 -1.50 5.14 5.83
CA ILE A 14 -1.45 4.36 7.06
C ILE A 14 -1.38 2.87 6.73
N ILE A 15 -0.38 2.19 7.28
CA ILE A 15 -0.23 0.73 7.20
C ILE A 15 -0.85 0.10 8.45
N LEU A 16 -1.90 -0.68 8.25
CA LEU A 16 -2.59 -1.45 9.27
C LEU A 16 -1.95 -2.83 9.37
N ASP A 17 -1.10 -3.01 10.38
CA ASP A 17 -0.35 -4.25 10.63
C ASP A 17 -0.65 -4.73 12.06
N PRO A 18 -1.30 -5.90 12.24
CA PRO A 18 -1.65 -6.41 13.58
C PRO A 18 -0.43 -6.65 14.46
N SER A 19 0.75 -6.91 13.88
CA SER A 19 1.98 -7.12 14.66
C SER A 19 2.47 -5.85 15.37
N VAL A 20 2.08 -4.69 14.87
CA VAL A 20 2.48 -3.36 15.41
C VAL A 20 1.40 -2.80 16.34
N CYS A 21 0.15 -3.21 16.19
CA CYS A 21 -0.97 -2.76 16.99
C CYS A 21 -1.77 -3.93 17.57
N PRO A 22 -1.17 -4.77 18.44
CA PRO A 22 -1.79 -6.02 18.89
C PRO A 22 -2.98 -5.83 19.85
N THR A 23 -3.13 -4.65 20.44
CA THR A 23 -4.13 -4.37 21.48
C THR A 23 -5.39 -3.65 21.00
N ARG A 24 -5.40 -3.19 19.74
CA ARG A 24 -6.54 -2.44 19.17
C ARG A 24 -7.04 -3.11 17.89
N PRO A 25 -8.37 -3.29 17.73
CA PRO A 25 -8.92 -3.76 16.47
C PRO A 25 -8.54 -2.82 15.32
N LEU A 26 -8.02 -3.38 14.22
CA LEU A 26 -7.56 -2.57 13.07
C LEU A 26 -8.70 -1.74 12.45
N VAL A 27 -9.94 -2.22 12.53
CA VAL A 27 -11.13 -1.46 12.07
C VAL A 27 -11.31 -0.17 12.89
N GLU A 28 -11.12 -0.20 14.20
CA GLU A 28 -11.18 1.00 15.05
C GLU A 28 -10.05 1.99 14.70
N VAL A 29 -8.85 1.46 14.46
CA VAL A 29 -7.70 2.29 14.04
C VAL A 29 -8.01 2.97 12.71
N LEU A 30 -8.52 2.23 11.72
CA LEU A 30 -8.91 2.78 10.43
C LEU A 30 -9.97 3.88 10.59
N MET A 31 -11.06 3.60 11.31
CA MET A 31 -12.16 4.55 11.46
C MET A 31 -11.72 5.83 12.18
N THR A 32 -10.98 5.70 13.29
CA THR A 32 -10.46 6.86 14.04
C THR A 32 -9.53 7.71 13.19
N ALA A 33 -8.63 7.07 12.42
CA ALA A 33 -7.69 7.79 11.56
C ALA A 33 -8.40 8.44 10.35
N ALA A 34 -9.42 7.79 9.79
CA ALA A 34 -10.23 8.36 8.71
C ALA A 34 -11.01 9.59 9.20
N GLU A 35 -11.62 9.54 10.39
CA GLU A 35 -12.25 10.70 11.03
C GLU A 35 -11.27 11.87 11.27
N ALA A 36 -9.99 11.56 11.52
CA ALA A 36 -8.93 12.55 11.63
C ALA A 36 -8.38 13.04 10.28
N GLY A 37 -8.94 12.57 9.14
CA GLY A 37 -8.60 13.04 7.79
C GLY A 37 -7.62 12.16 7.01
N ALA A 38 -7.22 10.99 7.52
CA ALA A 38 -6.46 10.03 6.72
C ALA A 38 -7.35 9.43 5.62
N SER A 39 -6.85 9.36 4.39
CA SER A 39 -7.63 8.95 3.21
C SER A 39 -7.10 7.71 2.49
N LEU A 40 -5.97 7.16 2.93
CA LEU A 40 -5.31 6.02 2.28
C LEU A 40 -4.79 5.04 3.33
N PHE A 41 -5.23 3.78 3.21
CA PHE A 41 -4.92 2.72 4.16
C PHE A 41 -4.41 1.47 3.43
N GLN A 42 -3.45 0.77 4.05
CA GLN A 42 -2.93 -0.50 3.56
C GLN A 42 -3.07 -1.56 4.65
N TYR A 43 -3.70 -2.68 4.32
CA TYR A 43 -3.68 -3.87 5.17
C TYR A 43 -2.43 -4.70 4.90
N ARG A 44 -1.66 -4.97 5.94
CA ARG A 44 -0.44 -5.79 5.89
C ARG A 44 -0.46 -6.80 7.04
N ASN A 45 -0.58 -8.09 6.72
CA ASN A 45 -0.42 -9.19 7.68
C ASN A 45 0.41 -10.30 7.03
N LYS A 46 1.64 -10.48 7.52
CA LYS A 46 2.62 -11.44 6.97
C LYS A 46 2.49 -12.84 7.56
N THR A 47 1.71 -13.01 8.63
CA THR A 47 1.65 -14.24 9.43
C THR A 47 0.29 -14.94 9.40
N ALA A 48 -0.76 -14.24 9.02
CA ALA A 48 -2.10 -14.79 8.95
C ALA A 48 -2.23 -15.87 7.86
N SER A 49 -3.01 -16.90 8.14
CA SER A 49 -3.49 -17.80 7.09
C SER A 49 -4.36 -17.02 6.09
N MET A 50 -4.52 -17.56 4.87
CA MET A 50 -5.36 -16.91 3.86
C MET A 50 -6.80 -16.66 4.34
N LYS A 51 -7.37 -17.59 5.09
CA LYS A 51 -8.73 -17.47 5.64
C LYS A 51 -8.84 -16.32 6.65
N GLU A 52 -7.86 -16.20 7.54
CA GLU A 52 -7.80 -15.10 8.53
C GLU A 52 -7.59 -13.76 7.82
N ALA A 53 -6.60 -13.68 6.92
CA ALA A 53 -6.31 -12.49 6.14
C ALA A 53 -7.53 -12.02 5.31
N TYR A 54 -8.28 -12.94 4.72
CA TYR A 54 -9.51 -12.62 4.01
C TYR A 54 -10.56 -12.01 4.94
N THR A 55 -10.78 -12.61 6.11
CA THR A 55 -11.78 -12.12 7.08
C THR A 55 -11.43 -10.72 7.59
N GLU A 56 -10.15 -10.50 7.95
CA GLU A 56 -9.66 -9.18 8.40
C GLU A 56 -9.73 -8.14 7.28
N ALA A 57 -9.23 -8.47 6.10
CA ALA A 57 -9.22 -7.55 4.96
C ALA A 57 -10.64 -7.18 4.50
N LEU A 58 -11.59 -8.12 4.52
CA LEU A 58 -12.98 -7.85 4.18
C LEU A 58 -13.62 -6.87 5.18
N ALA A 59 -13.40 -7.06 6.48
CA ALA A 59 -13.90 -6.14 7.51
C ALA A 59 -13.31 -4.73 7.34
N LEU A 60 -12.01 -4.64 7.06
CA LEU A 60 -11.33 -3.37 6.80
C LEU A 60 -11.82 -2.71 5.51
N ARG A 61 -12.04 -3.48 4.43
CA ARG A 61 -12.59 -2.97 3.17
C ARG A 61 -13.98 -2.37 3.35
N GLN A 62 -14.85 -3.05 4.14
CA GLN A 62 -16.18 -2.54 4.46
C GLN A 62 -16.12 -1.24 5.28
N ALA A 63 -15.22 -1.17 6.26
CA ALA A 63 -15.01 0.04 7.04
C ALA A 63 -14.48 1.19 6.18
N ALA A 64 -13.50 0.93 5.30
CA ALA A 64 -12.95 1.91 4.37
C ALA A 64 -14.01 2.44 3.39
N ALA A 65 -14.87 1.57 2.85
CA ALA A 65 -15.98 1.96 1.99
C ALA A 65 -16.97 2.88 2.74
N LYS A 66 -17.30 2.55 4.00
CA LYS A 66 -18.18 3.38 4.85
C LYS A 66 -17.56 4.74 5.15
N ALA A 67 -16.25 4.79 5.39
CA ALA A 67 -15.52 6.04 5.64
C ALA A 67 -15.22 6.83 4.36
N GLY A 68 -15.42 6.26 3.17
CA GLY A 68 -15.13 6.90 1.90
C GLY A 68 -13.61 7.04 1.63
N VAL A 69 -12.77 6.12 2.13
CA VAL A 69 -11.31 6.16 2.00
C VAL A 69 -10.79 5.02 1.14
N LEU A 70 -9.56 5.17 0.59
CA LEU A 70 -8.92 4.16 -0.23
C LEU A 70 -8.34 3.03 0.63
N PHE A 71 -8.53 1.79 0.16
CA PHE A 71 -8.07 0.58 0.82
C PHE A 71 -7.19 -0.26 -0.11
N ILE A 72 -5.95 -0.48 0.28
CA ILE A 72 -4.92 -1.21 -0.45
C ILE A 72 -4.57 -2.49 0.31
N VAL A 73 -4.30 -3.57 -0.39
CA VAL A 73 -3.78 -4.82 0.19
C VAL A 73 -2.29 -4.95 -0.13
N ASN A 74 -1.50 -5.35 0.86
CA ASN A 74 -0.07 -5.57 0.70
C ASN A 74 0.23 -6.93 0.05
N ASP A 75 1.14 -7.01 -0.94
CA ASP A 75 1.72 -8.19 -1.60
C ASP A 75 0.73 -9.07 -2.39
N ARG A 76 -0.52 -9.19 -2.01
CA ARG A 76 -1.46 -10.23 -2.42
C ARG A 76 -2.52 -9.71 -3.39
N CYS A 77 -2.26 -9.82 -4.71
CA CYS A 77 -3.26 -9.48 -5.75
C CYS A 77 -4.55 -10.30 -5.63
N ASP A 78 -4.43 -11.59 -5.30
CA ASP A 78 -5.56 -12.49 -5.10
C ASP A 78 -6.47 -12.04 -3.95
N LEU A 79 -5.88 -11.66 -2.81
CA LEU A 79 -6.62 -11.13 -1.67
C LEU A 79 -7.26 -9.77 -2.00
N ALA A 80 -6.52 -8.89 -2.67
CA ALA A 80 -7.03 -7.58 -3.08
C ALA A 80 -8.29 -7.71 -3.96
N LEU A 81 -8.28 -8.65 -4.92
CA LEU A 81 -9.44 -8.94 -5.76
C LEU A 81 -10.58 -9.59 -4.97
N ALA A 82 -10.26 -10.56 -4.10
CA ALA A 82 -11.27 -11.29 -3.32
C ALA A 82 -12.09 -10.38 -2.40
N VAL A 83 -11.50 -9.30 -1.88
CA VAL A 83 -12.19 -8.32 -1.01
C VAL A 83 -12.63 -7.06 -1.75
N ASP A 84 -12.42 -6.98 -3.06
CA ASP A 84 -12.66 -5.79 -3.89
C ASP A 84 -11.94 -4.55 -3.36
N ALA A 85 -10.67 -4.69 -2.95
CA ALA A 85 -9.83 -3.56 -2.55
C ALA A 85 -9.66 -2.55 -3.71
N ASP A 86 -9.31 -1.31 -3.39
CA ASP A 86 -9.04 -0.27 -4.40
C ASP A 86 -7.72 -0.54 -5.13
N GLY A 87 -6.83 -1.35 -4.54
CA GLY A 87 -5.57 -1.73 -5.18
C GLY A 87 -4.70 -2.65 -4.35
N VAL A 88 -3.48 -2.84 -4.84
CA VAL A 88 -2.42 -3.64 -4.23
C VAL A 88 -1.13 -2.84 -4.13
N HIS A 89 -0.32 -3.09 -3.12
CA HIS A 89 1.04 -2.57 -2.99
C HIS A 89 2.04 -3.72 -2.98
N LEU A 90 3.01 -3.70 -3.89
CA LEU A 90 3.95 -4.78 -4.12
C LEU A 90 5.39 -4.37 -3.77
N GLY A 91 6.13 -5.28 -3.17
CA GLY A 91 7.56 -5.18 -2.97
C GLY A 91 8.37 -5.73 -4.16
N GLN A 92 9.69 -5.67 -4.05
CA GLN A 92 10.62 -6.13 -5.08
C GLN A 92 10.62 -7.65 -5.28
N GLY A 93 10.18 -8.41 -4.28
CA GLY A 93 10.11 -9.88 -4.33
C GLY A 93 8.72 -10.43 -4.68
N ASP A 94 7.75 -9.54 -4.92
CA ASP A 94 6.37 -9.94 -5.21
C ASP A 94 6.12 -10.11 -6.71
N LEU A 95 4.86 -10.22 -7.10
CA LEU A 95 4.49 -10.38 -8.52
C LEU A 95 4.97 -9.17 -9.33
N PRO A 96 5.71 -9.38 -10.45
CA PRO A 96 6.14 -8.29 -11.32
C PRO A 96 4.98 -7.39 -11.77
N LEU A 97 5.25 -6.08 -11.90
CA LEU A 97 4.24 -5.07 -12.16
C LEU A 97 3.36 -5.35 -13.39
N ASP A 98 3.97 -5.81 -14.49
CA ASP A 98 3.25 -6.14 -15.73
C ASP A 98 2.29 -7.32 -15.56
N LEU A 99 2.66 -8.32 -14.76
CA LEU A 99 1.81 -9.45 -14.40
C LEU A 99 0.74 -9.03 -13.39
N ALA A 100 1.11 -8.23 -12.41
CA ALA A 100 0.16 -7.66 -11.45
C ALA A 100 -0.92 -6.83 -12.16
N ARG A 101 -0.56 -6.04 -13.17
CA ARG A 101 -1.52 -5.26 -13.97
C ARG A 101 -2.48 -6.16 -14.76
N LYS A 102 -1.99 -7.29 -15.28
CA LYS A 102 -2.85 -8.29 -15.96
C LYS A 102 -3.86 -8.92 -14.99
N VAL A 103 -3.43 -9.21 -13.77
CA VAL A 103 -4.29 -9.79 -12.73
C VAL A 103 -5.29 -8.77 -12.18
N MET A 104 -4.83 -7.57 -11.82
CA MET A 104 -5.64 -6.54 -11.18
C MET A 104 -6.57 -5.80 -12.16
N GLY A 105 -6.27 -5.86 -13.45
CA GLY A 105 -7.00 -5.10 -14.47
C GLY A 105 -6.57 -3.61 -14.51
N PRO A 106 -7.18 -2.80 -15.40
CA PRO A 106 -6.77 -1.42 -15.65
C PRO A 106 -7.20 -0.43 -14.58
N ASP A 107 -8.22 -0.75 -13.78
CA ASP A 107 -8.88 0.21 -12.89
C ASP A 107 -8.38 0.16 -11.44
N LYS A 108 -7.74 -0.92 -11.03
CA LYS A 108 -7.19 -1.06 -9.67
C LYS A 108 -5.85 -0.36 -9.54
N LEU A 109 -5.60 0.23 -8.37
CA LEU A 109 -4.32 0.85 -8.03
C LEU A 109 -3.23 -0.19 -7.85
N ILE A 110 -2.03 0.08 -8.38
CA ILE A 110 -0.83 -0.70 -8.10
C ILE A 110 0.27 0.24 -7.63
N GLY A 111 0.71 0.05 -6.39
CA GLY A 111 1.88 0.70 -5.83
C GLY A 111 3.09 -0.22 -5.83
N ILE A 112 4.29 0.33 -5.99
CA ILE A 112 5.56 -0.42 -5.97
C ILE A 112 6.51 0.18 -4.93
N SER A 113 7.01 -0.65 -4.02
CA SER A 113 8.12 -0.29 -3.13
C SER A 113 9.43 -0.18 -3.89
N THR A 114 10.21 0.87 -3.63
CA THR A 114 11.55 1.08 -4.19
C THR A 114 12.52 1.59 -3.12
N HIS A 115 13.80 1.24 -3.24
CA HIS A 115 14.82 1.50 -2.22
C HIS A 115 16.09 2.17 -2.79
N ASN A 116 16.24 2.20 -4.12
CA ASN A 116 17.37 2.80 -4.83
C ASN A 116 16.96 3.35 -6.20
N SER A 117 17.90 4.03 -6.86
CA SER A 117 17.65 4.71 -8.15
C SER A 117 17.28 3.77 -9.29
N ASP A 118 17.83 2.56 -9.30
CA ASP A 118 17.61 1.61 -10.40
C ASP A 118 16.19 1.04 -10.30
N GLN A 119 15.76 0.67 -9.10
CA GLN A 119 14.37 0.26 -8.83
C GLN A 119 13.37 1.37 -9.15
N VAL A 120 13.69 2.64 -8.82
CA VAL A 120 12.82 3.79 -9.17
C VAL A 120 12.68 3.92 -10.69
N ARG A 121 13.78 3.84 -11.45
CA ARG A 121 13.75 3.92 -12.92
C ARG A 121 12.97 2.78 -13.54
N GLU A 122 13.24 1.54 -13.11
CA GLU A 122 12.53 0.35 -13.58
C GLU A 122 11.02 0.42 -13.29
N ALA A 123 10.66 0.72 -12.06
CA ALA A 123 9.26 0.84 -11.67
C ALA A 123 8.56 1.98 -12.44
N THR A 124 9.21 3.14 -12.62
CA THR A 124 8.65 4.27 -13.38
C THR A 124 8.39 3.88 -14.84
N ALA A 125 9.29 3.11 -15.46
CA ALA A 125 9.09 2.61 -16.82
C ALA A 125 7.86 1.70 -16.95
N GLY A 126 7.54 0.93 -15.91
CA GLY A 126 6.36 0.07 -15.82
C GLY A 126 5.04 0.79 -15.58
N LYS A 127 5.08 2.09 -15.25
CA LYS A 127 3.91 2.95 -15.01
C LYS A 127 2.96 2.43 -13.92
N PRO A 128 3.42 2.22 -12.68
CA PRO A 128 2.52 1.99 -11.55
C PRO A 128 1.70 3.26 -11.25
N ASP A 129 0.67 3.13 -10.43
CA ASP A 129 -0.13 4.28 -10.01
C ASP A 129 0.61 5.16 -9.00
N TYR A 130 1.51 4.58 -8.20
CA TYR A 130 2.40 5.30 -7.29
C TYR A 130 3.64 4.47 -6.92
N LEU A 131 4.66 5.16 -6.44
CA LEU A 131 5.88 4.56 -5.90
C LEU A 131 5.98 4.80 -4.39
N GLY A 132 6.34 3.77 -3.63
CA GLY A 132 6.84 3.88 -2.27
C GLY A 132 8.36 3.93 -2.30
N PHE A 133 8.97 4.98 -1.74
CA PHE A 133 10.43 5.08 -1.67
C PHE A 133 10.89 5.20 -0.21
N GLY A 134 11.80 4.34 0.19
CA GLY A 134 12.33 4.33 1.57
C GLY A 134 13.19 3.11 1.88
N PRO A 135 13.50 2.93 3.18
CA PRO A 135 13.05 3.73 4.33
C PRO A 135 13.76 5.08 4.45
N ILE A 136 13.03 6.13 4.76
CA ILE A 136 13.61 7.47 4.98
C ILE A 136 14.22 7.57 6.38
N PHE A 137 13.57 6.95 7.34
CA PHE A 137 14.02 6.82 8.73
C PHE A 137 14.11 5.35 9.11
N LYS A 138 14.90 5.03 10.14
CA LYS A 138 15.00 3.65 10.62
C LYS A 138 13.64 3.14 11.08
N PRO A 139 13.12 2.05 10.47
CA PRO A 139 11.83 1.48 10.88
C PRO A 139 11.92 0.88 12.29
N GLY A 140 10.87 1.06 13.09
CA GLY A 140 10.74 0.39 14.38
C GLY A 140 10.02 -0.97 14.30
N SER A 141 9.34 -1.25 13.19
CA SER A 141 8.44 -2.41 13.02
C SER A 141 9.03 -3.54 12.18
N LYS A 142 10.22 -3.38 11.60
CA LYS A 142 10.90 -4.40 10.78
C LYS A 142 12.27 -4.70 11.37
N GLN A 143 12.56 -5.98 11.63
CA GLN A 143 13.90 -6.42 12.05
C GLN A 143 14.90 -6.35 10.89
N GLU A 144 14.47 -6.73 9.69
CA GLU A 144 15.24 -6.59 8.45
C GLU A 144 14.62 -5.48 7.60
N HIS A 145 15.43 -4.54 7.20
CA HIS A 145 15.03 -3.44 6.32
C HIS A 145 16.19 -3.04 5.40
N ASP A 146 15.84 -2.48 4.26
CA ASP A 146 16.81 -1.87 3.35
C ASP A 146 17.55 -0.72 4.02
N PRO A 147 18.74 -0.34 3.53
CA PRO A 147 19.48 0.80 4.05
C PRO A 147 18.64 2.08 4.09
N VAL A 148 18.77 2.83 5.18
CA VAL A 148 18.07 4.12 5.33
C VAL A 148 18.60 5.10 4.29
N VAL A 149 17.72 5.60 3.43
CA VAL A 149 18.08 6.51 2.32
C VAL A 149 18.00 7.99 2.71
N GLY A 150 17.31 8.32 3.78
CA GLY A 150 17.20 9.66 4.31
C GLY A 150 16.47 10.65 3.39
N LEU A 151 16.36 11.89 3.84
CA LEU A 151 15.68 12.96 3.10
C LEU A 151 16.41 13.35 1.80
N GLU A 152 17.75 13.29 1.79
CA GLU A 152 18.53 13.59 0.58
C GLU A 152 18.30 12.52 -0.51
N GLY A 153 18.24 11.24 -0.12
CA GLY A 153 17.86 10.17 -1.04
C GLY A 153 16.47 10.39 -1.62
N LEU A 154 15.50 10.75 -0.80
CA LEU A 154 14.14 11.07 -1.25
C LEU A 154 14.14 12.24 -2.25
N ARG A 155 14.83 13.33 -1.96
CA ARG A 155 14.96 14.48 -2.86
C ARG A 155 15.58 14.12 -4.20
N ALA A 156 16.63 13.28 -4.18
CA ALA A 156 17.28 12.81 -5.40
C ALA A 156 16.32 11.95 -6.25
N MET A 157 15.59 11.02 -5.62
CA MET A 157 14.65 10.16 -6.35
C MET A 157 13.42 10.91 -6.87
N ARG A 158 12.94 11.91 -6.14
CA ARG A 158 11.81 12.75 -6.61
C ARG A 158 12.11 13.46 -7.95
N ARG A 159 13.39 13.71 -8.25
CA ARG A 159 13.81 14.30 -9.54
C ARG A 159 13.78 13.29 -10.70
N LEU A 160 13.72 12.00 -10.42
CA LEU A 160 13.63 10.92 -11.42
C LEU A 160 12.19 10.55 -11.74
N THR A 161 11.22 11.08 -10.98
CA THR A 161 9.81 10.78 -11.13
C THR A 161 9.04 12.06 -11.50
N SER A 162 8.07 11.97 -12.38
CA SER A 162 7.17 13.07 -12.77
C SER A 162 6.04 13.25 -11.76
#